data_a5135228d151677bf4f55a200a1de7e6
#
_entry.id   a5135228d151677bf4f55a200a1de7e6
#
_cell.length_a   1.000
_cell.length_b   1.000
_cell.length_c   1.000
_cell.angle_alpha   90.00
_cell.angle_beta   90.00
_cell.angle_gamma   90.00
#
_symmetry.space_group_name_H-M   'P 1'
#
loop_
_entity.id
_entity.type
_entity.pdbx_description
1 polymer ?
#
loop_
_entity_poly.entity_id
_entity_poly.type
_entity_poly.pdbx_seq_one_letter_code
_entity_poly.pdbx_strand_id
1 'polypeptide(L)'
;MSIENKFITDAILKYNISMFLEDSLEKAGFSRVDIQKTPMITRITVYVLNPGRVIGKGGRTIDTLTDNVKTRFKVENPQISIVGIENKMLEPLLVAKDIAQRLERGINFRKIVQIMLKSIMDNGAMGAEIIIAGKLAAKNAKAKSMKKRVGYIPKSGDVVKLVKESHATAFTKYGTIGIKVRIVPPGTIFPGSDMKKLEIPKSISSA
;
A
#
# COMPACT_ATOMS: atom_id res chain seq x y z
N MET A 1 -28.00 -9.59 21.09
CA MET A 1 -27.27 -8.51 20.43
C MET A 1 -28.00 -8.11 19.17
N SER A 2 -28.17 -6.80 18.92
CA SER A 2 -28.76 -6.36 17.65
C SER A 2 -27.85 -6.73 16.49
N ILE A 3 -28.41 -6.92 15.30
CA ILE A 3 -27.66 -7.28 14.09
C ILE A 3 -26.59 -6.20 13.80
N GLU A 4 -26.92 -4.94 14.03
CA GLU A 4 -26.02 -3.79 13.85
C GLU A 4 -24.75 -3.91 14.71
N ASN A 5 -24.90 -4.24 16.01
CA ASN A 5 -23.76 -4.42 16.91
C ASN A 5 -22.85 -5.56 16.46
N LYS A 6 -23.40 -6.61 15.84
CA LYS A 6 -22.61 -7.72 15.31
C LYS A 6 -21.73 -7.28 14.13
N PHE A 7 -22.28 -6.48 13.21
CA PHE A 7 -21.48 -5.93 12.09
C PHE A 7 -20.36 -5.02 12.58
N ILE A 8 -20.64 -4.17 13.57
CA ILE A 8 -19.63 -3.27 14.14
C ILE A 8 -18.53 -4.07 14.83
N THR A 9 -18.88 -5.07 15.66
CA THR A 9 -17.88 -5.90 16.34
C THR A 9 -17.02 -6.71 15.37
N ASP A 10 -17.60 -7.24 14.29
CA ASP A 10 -16.87 -7.97 13.25
C ASP A 10 -15.92 -7.02 12.47
N ALA A 11 -16.33 -5.78 12.21
CA ALA A 11 -15.46 -4.78 11.56
C ALA A 11 -14.28 -4.37 12.45
N ILE A 12 -14.52 -4.15 13.74
CA ILE A 12 -13.48 -3.84 14.74
C ILE A 12 -12.48 -5.02 14.86
N LEU A 13 -12.98 -6.26 14.91
CA LEU A 13 -12.14 -7.45 14.93
C LEU A 13 -11.24 -7.52 13.70
N LYS A 14 -11.78 -7.32 12.50
CA LYS A 14 -10.98 -7.30 11.25
C LYS A 14 -9.90 -6.24 11.30
N TYR A 15 -10.23 -5.03 11.77
CA TYR A 15 -9.27 -3.95 11.88
C TYR A 15 -8.15 -4.28 12.87
N ASN A 16 -8.49 -4.80 14.05
CA ASN A 16 -7.49 -5.15 15.06
C ASN A 16 -6.55 -6.28 14.59
N ILE A 17 -7.09 -7.27 13.87
CA ILE A 17 -6.27 -8.33 13.26
C ILE A 17 -5.34 -7.74 12.20
N SER A 18 -5.82 -6.82 11.36
CA SER A 18 -4.99 -6.20 10.33
C SER A 18 -3.84 -5.38 10.92
N MET A 19 -4.10 -4.59 11.97
CA MET A 19 -3.04 -3.87 12.70
C MET A 19 -2.01 -4.81 13.33
N PHE A 20 -2.47 -5.84 14.01
CA PHE A 20 -1.56 -6.82 14.62
C PHE A 20 -0.66 -7.50 13.58
N LEU A 21 -1.23 -7.88 12.43
CA LEU A 21 -0.46 -8.49 11.35
C LEU A 21 0.50 -7.49 10.69
N GLU A 22 0.11 -6.24 10.55
CA GLU A 22 0.99 -5.18 10.02
C GLU A 22 2.23 -5.01 10.90
N ASP A 23 2.05 -4.88 12.21
CA ASP A 23 3.15 -4.73 13.18
C ASP A 23 4.07 -5.96 13.21
N SER A 24 3.47 -7.16 13.22
CA SER A 24 4.21 -8.42 13.28
C SER A 24 5.00 -8.72 12.00
N LEU A 25 4.49 -8.28 10.84
CA LEU A 25 5.02 -8.59 9.53
C LEU A 25 5.73 -7.41 8.84
N GLU A 26 6.01 -6.34 9.56
CA GLU A 26 6.69 -5.16 9.02
C GLU A 26 7.99 -5.54 8.29
N LYS A 27 8.81 -6.41 8.91
CA LYS A 27 10.09 -6.89 8.35
C LYS A 27 9.94 -7.78 7.11
N ALA A 28 8.77 -8.38 6.91
CA ALA A 28 8.47 -9.21 5.74
C ALA A 28 7.95 -8.37 4.54
N GLY A 29 7.68 -7.10 4.74
CA GLY A 29 7.10 -6.21 3.74
C GLY A 29 5.60 -6.45 3.56
N PHE A 30 4.84 -6.27 4.64
CA PHE A 30 3.37 -6.34 4.62
C PHE A 30 2.77 -5.27 3.71
N SER A 31 1.80 -5.64 2.87
CA SER A 31 1.04 -4.72 2.02
C SER A 31 -0.42 -4.62 2.45
N ARG A 32 -1.13 -5.72 2.42
CA ARG A 32 -2.55 -5.75 2.77
C ARG A 32 -2.95 -7.12 3.32
N VAL A 33 -4.11 -7.16 3.97
CA VAL A 33 -4.74 -8.40 4.42
C VAL A 33 -6.19 -8.42 3.95
N ASP A 34 -6.65 -9.58 3.54
CA ASP A 34 -8.05 -9.86 3.26
C ASP A 34 -8.56 -10.89 4.26
N ILE A 35 -9.63 -10.57 4.97
CA ILE A 35 -10.20 -11.40 6.04
C ILE A 35 -11.61 -11.79 5.65
N GLN A 36 -11.79 -13.07 5.35
CA GLN A 36 -13.08 -13.67 4.99
C GLN A 36 -13.53 -14.59 6.11
N LYS A 37 -14.60 -14.19 6.81
CA LYS A 37 -15.21 -14.99 7.87
C LYS A 37 -16.32 -15.84 7.28
N THR A 38 -16.15 -17.15 7.35
CA THR A 38 -17.19 -18.14 7.04
C THR A 38 -17.67 -18.80 8.34
N PRO A 39 -18.83 -19.46 8.36
CA PRO A 39 -19.33 -20.10 9.58
C PRO A 39 -18.40 -21.17 10.16
N MET A 40 -17.56 -21.79 9.34
CA MET A 40 -16.68 -22.88 9.75
C MET A 40 -15.22 -22.46 9.99
N ILE A 41 -14.74 -21.48 9.21
CA ILE A 41 -13.32 -21.11 9.16
C ILE A 41 -13.19 -19.61 8.91
N THR A 42 -12.24 -18.98 9.58
CA THR A 42 -11.84 -17.60 9.25
C THR A 42 -10.58 -17.64 8.40
N ARG A 43 -10.73 -17.35 7.09
CA ARG A 43 -9.59 -17.27 6.17
C ARG A 43 -8.98 -15.88 6.21
N ILE A 44 -7.67 -15.82 6.44
CA ILE A 44 -6.87 -14.60 6.49
C ILE A 44 -5.82 -14.68 5.39
N THR A 45 -6.02 -13.96 4.30
CA THR A 45 -5.07 -13.90 3.19
C THR A 45 -4.16 -12.68 3.36
N VAL A 46 -2.86 -12.93 3.56
CA VAL A 46 -1.85 -11.89 3.80
C VAL A 46 -1.00 -11.70 2.56
N TYR A 47 -0.93 -10.47 2.06
CA TYR A 47 -0.11 -10.09 0.91
C TYR A 47 1.21 -9.50 1.40
N VAL A 48 2.32 -10.15 1.07
CA VAL A 48 3.66 -9.78 1.53
C VAL A 48 4.69 -9.80 0.40
N LEU A 49 5.73 -9.00 0.54
CA LEU A 49 6.84 -8.98 -0.41
C LEU A 49 7.70 -10.24 -0.30
N ASN A 50 7.99 -10.69 0.92
CA ASN A 50 8.87 -11.83 1.20
C ASN A 50 8.12 -12.95 1.94
N PRO A 51 7.44 -13.87 1.23
CA PRO A 51 6.69 -14.97 1.85
C PRO A 51 7.52 -15.86 2.77
N GLY A 52 8.78 -16.13 2.40
CA GLY A 52 9.67 -16.98 3.16
C GLY A 52 9.95 -16.48 4.60
N ARG A 53 9.93 -15.16 4.82
CA ARG A 53 10.09 -14.59 6.17
C ARG A 53 8.87 -14.79 7.04
N VAL A 54 7.68 -14.85 6.45
CA VAL A 54 6.42 -15.08 7.17
C VAL A 54 6.25 -16.54 7.51
N ILE A 55 6.58 -17.44 6.58
CA ILE A 55 6.51 -18.89 6.80
C ILE A 55 7.54 -19.28 7.86
N GLY A 56 8.77 -18.74 7.75
CA GLY A 56 9.86 -19.08 8.67
C GLY A 56 10.43 -20.49 8.48
N LYS A 57 11.36 -20.87 9.33
CA LYS A 57 11.99 -22.19 9.28
C LYS A 57 10.99 -23.28 9.68
N GLY A 58 10.63 -24.14 8.72
CA GLY A 58 9.72 -25.28 8.96
C GLY A 58 8.29 -24.87 9.36
N GLY A 59 7.82 -23.69 8.95
CA GLY A 59 6.45 -23.23 9.25
C GLY A 59 6.21 -22.67 10.65
N ARG A 60 7.22 -22.67 11.53
CA ARG A 60 7.06 -22.26 12.93
C ARG A 60 6.54 -20.84 13.12
N THR A 61 6.94 -19.92 12.24
CA THR A 61 6.53 -18.51 12.38
C THR A 61 5.04 -18.34 12.04
N ILE A 62 4.55 -19.01 11.01
CA ILE A 62 3.13 -18.94 10.65
C ILE A 62 2.25 -19.64 11.69
N ASP A 63 2.71 -20.75 12.28
CA ASP A 63 2.00 -21.44 13.34
C ASP A 63 1.89 -20.55 14.59
N THR A 64 2.99 -19.90 15.02
CA THR A 64 2.95 -18.95 16.14
C THR A 64 2.06 -17.75 15.87
N LEU A 65 2.01 -17.24 14.63
CA LEU A 65 1.09 -16.16 14.25
C LEU A 65 -0.37 -16.62 14.32
N THR A 66 -0.64 -17.83 13.85
CA THR A 66 -2.00 -18.42 13.89
C THR A 66 -2.47 -18.61 15.32
N ASP A 67 -1.63 -19.12 16.21
CA ASP A 67 -1.92 -19.28 17.63
C ASP A 67 -2.13 -17.94 18.34
N ASN A 68 -1.33 -16.93 18.03
CA ASN A 68 -1.49 -15.59 18.56
C ASN A 68 -2.82 -14.96 18.12
N VAL A 69 -3.21 -15.12 16.85
CA VAL A 69 -4.50 -14.64 16.34
C VAL A 69 -5.65 -15.36 17.04
N LYS A 70 -5.56 -16.68 17.21
CA LYS A 70 -6.56 -17.47 17.92
C LYS A 70 -6.74 -17.04 19.37
N THR A 71 -5.63 -16.87 20.10
CA THR A 71 -5.63 -16.55 21.52
C THR A 71 -6.05 -15.09 21.79
N ARG A 72 -5.50 -14.12 21.04
CA ARG A 72 -5.77 -12.69 21.25
C ARG A 72 -7.15 -12.26 20.81
N PHE A 73 -7.60 -12.73 19.65
CA PHE A 73 -8.85 -12.27 19.03
C PHE A 73 -10.00 -13.26 19.18
N LYS A 74 -9.77 -14.42 19.82
CA LYS A 74 -10.77 -15.47 20.05
C LYS A 74 -11.48 -15.87 18.74
N VAL A 75 -10.70 -15.92 17.64
CA VAL A 75 -11.22 -16.30 16.32
C VAL A 75 -11.29 -17.83 16.24
N GLU A 76 -12.43 -18.34 15.79
CA GLU A 76 -12.60 -19.78 15.59
C GLU A 76 -11.87 -20.20 14.30
N ASN A 77 -11.04 -21.23 14.41
CA ASN A 77 -10.30 -21.86 13.30
C ASN A 77 -9.68 -20.87 12.30
N PRO A 78 -8.73 -19.99 12.73
CA PRO A 78 -8.06 -19.07 11.83
C PRO A 78 -7.15 -19.84 10.87
N GLN A 79 -7.29 -19.61 9.58
CA GLN A 79 -6.43 -20.17 8.54
C GLN A 79 -5.69 -19.02 7.83
N ILE A 80 -4.36 -18.98 7.98
CA ILE A 80 -3.54 -17.94 7.35
C ILE A 80 -2.99 -18.47 6.02
N SER A 81 -3.32 -17.77 4.94
CA SER A 81 -2.77 -18.00 3.60
C SER A 81 -1.85 -16.85 3.22
N ILE A 82 -0.67 -17.14 2.65
CA ILE A 82 0.31 -16.14 2.28
C ILE A 82 0.38 -16.05 0.77
N VAL A 83 0.29 -14.83 0.24
CA VAL A 83 0.41 -14.52 -1.18
C VAL A 83 1.61 -13.58 -1.37
N GLY A 84 2.54 -13.97 -2.23
CA GLY A 84 3.68 -13.13 -2.61
C GLY A 84 3.27 -12.01 -3.57
N ILE A 85 3.85 -10.83 -3.39
CA ILE A 85 3.66 -9.69 -4.27
C ILE A 85 4.76 -9.72 -5.34
N GLU A 86 4.36 -9.77 -6.61
CA GLU A 86 5.29 -9.79 -7.74
C GLU A 86 5.98 -8.43 -7.91
N ASN A 87 5.22 -7.34 -7.90
CA ASN A 87 5.73 -5.99 -8.18
C ASN A 87 5.61 -5.06 -6.97
N LYS A 88 6.69 -4.90 -6.21
CA LYS A 88 6.79 -3.98 -5.07
C LYS A 88 6.37 -2.55 -5.42
N MET A 89 6.71 -2.08 -6.64
CA MET A 89 6.48 -0.68 -7.05
C MET A 89 5.02 -0.36 -7.37
N LEU A 90 4.17 -1.37 -7.54
CA LEU A 90 2.73 -1.19 -7.77
C LEU A 90 1.90 -1.22 -6.47
N GLU A 91 2.52 -1.52 -5.34
CA GLU A 91 1.88 -1.52 -4.03
C GLU A 91 2.22 -0.24 -3.24
N PRO A 92 1.25 0.69 -3.07
CA PRO A 92 1.54 2.02 -2.53
C PRO A 92 2.05 2.00 -1.09
N LEU A 93 1.64 1.03 -0.25
CA LEU A 93 2.13 0.93 1.12
C LEU A 93 3.62 0.61 1.18
N LEU A 94 4.08 -0.33 0.36
CA LEU A 94 5.51 -0.69 0.29
C LEU A 94 6.36 0.46 -0.23
N VAL A 95 5.86 1.17 -1.24
CA VAL A 95 6.53 2.38 -1.78
C VAL A 95 6.58 3.49 -0.72
N ALA A 96 5.49 3.73 0.00
CA ALA A 96 5.43 4.74 1.05
C ALA A 96 6.41 4.43 2.19
N LYS A 97 6.48 3.18 2.66
CA LYS A 97 7.44 2.73 3.68
C LYS A 97 8.90 2.84 3.18
N ASP A 98 9.18 2.54 1.91
CA ASP A 98 10.52 2.71 1.33
C ASP A 98 10.94 4.19 1.26
N ILE A 99 10.00 5.09 0.89
CA ILE A 99 10.24 6.54 0.92
C ILE A 99 10.51 6.99 2.36
N ALA A 100 9.74 6.51 3.34
CA ALA A 100 9.91 6.84 4.75
C ALA A 100 11.32 6.48 5.25
N GLN A 101 11.76 5.25 5.03
CA GLN A 101 13.11 4.80 5.41
C GLN A 101 14.22 5.64 4.76
N ARG A 102 14.07 6.01 3.50
CA ARG A 102 15.06 6.87 2.81
C ARG A 102 15.11 8.28 3.38
N LEU A 103 13.94 8.83 3.76
CA LEU A 103 13.87 10.14 4.42
C LEU A 103 14.51 10.11 5.81
N GLU A 104 14.30 9.07 6.59
CA GLU A 104 14.91 8.85 7.91
C GLU A 104 16.43 8.74 7.83
N ARG A 105 16.96 8.16 6.74
CA ARG A 105 18.40 8.14 6.43
C ARG A 105 18.96 9.49 5.99
N GLY A 106 18.11 10.52 5.85
CA GLY A 106 18.53 11.88 5.51
C GLY A 106 18.74 12.13 4.02
N ILE A 107 18.26 11.26 3.14
CA ILE A 107 18.38 11.48 1.69
C ILE A 107 17.44 12.64 1.27
N ASN A 108 17.87 13.45 0.32
CA ASN A 108 17.10 14.59 -0.17
C ASN A 108 15.74 14.16 -0.75
N PHE A 109 14.66 14.68 -0.17
CA PHE A 109 13.29 14.35 -0.53
C PHE A 109 12.96 14.56 -2.01
N ARG A 110 13.53 15.61 -2.66
CA ARG A 110 13.29 15.89 -4.08
C ARG A 110 13.84 14.76 -4.96
N LYS A 111 15.04 14.28 -4.64
CA LYS A 111 15.70 13.18 -5.36
C LYS A 111 14.93 11.87 -5.17
N ILE A 112 14.50 11.57 -3.94
CA ILE A 112 13.72 10.37 -3.63
C ILE A 112 12.45 10.33 -4.47
N VAL A 113 11.66 11.41 -4.45
CA VAL A 113 10.38 11.47 -5.17
C VAL A 113 10.56 11.27 -6.68
N GLN A 114 11.60 11.87 -7.27
CA GLN A 114 11.87 11.69 -8.70
C GLN A 114 12.24 10.26 -9.05
N ILE A 115 13.14 9.65 -8.28
CA ILE A 115 13.56 8.27 -8.50
C ILE A 115 12.35 7.31 -8.33
N MET A 116 11.57 7.48 -7.26
CA MET A 116 10.44 6.59 -7.00
C MET A 116 9.34 6.73 -8.05
N LEU A 117 9.01 7.96 -8.48
CA LEU A 117 8.05 8.16 -9.57
C LEU A 117 8.52 7.50 -10.87
N LYS A 118 9.80 7.66 -11.22
CA LYS A 118 10.36 6.99 -12.39
C LYS A 118 10.24 5.47 -12.26
N SER A 119 10.67 4.90 -11.15
CA SER A 119 10.59 3.45 -10.91
C SER A 119 9.16 2.91 -10.98
N ILE A 120 8.17 3.65 -10.47
CA ILE A 120 6.76 3.25 -10.55
C ILE A 120 6.27 3.23 -12.00
N MET A 121 6.61 4.27 -12.78
CA MET A 121 6.23 4.35 -14.19
C MET A 121 6.92 3.28 -15.05
N ASP A 122 8.21 3.01 -14.79
CA ASP A 122 8.98 1.96 -15.48
C ASP A 122 8.38 0.55 -15.23
N ASN A 123 7.69 0.35 -14.09
CA ASN A 123 6.94 -0.87 -13.77
C ASN A 123 5.51 -0.90 -14.36
N GLY A 124 5.20 0.01 -15.27
CA GLY A 124 3.96 -0.01 -16.06
C GLY A 124 2.74 0.62 -15.40
N ALA A 125 2.88 1.39 -14.32
CA ALA A 125 1.77 2.14 -13.74
C ALA A 125 1.22 3.17 -14.75
N MET A 126 -0.10 3.35 -14.81
CA MET A 126 -0.73 4.38 -15.66
C MET A 126 -0.53 5.79 -15.12
N GLY A 127 -0.35 5.91 -13.81
CA GLY A 127 -0.07 7.17 -13.15
C GLY A 127 0.34 6.97 -11.69
N ALA A 128 1.18 7.89 -11.20
CA ALA A 128 1.63 7.90 -9.81
C ALA A 128 1.71 9.32 -9.26
N GLU A 129 1.27 9.49 -8.03
CA GLU A 129 1.33 10.74 -7.29
C GLU A 129 1.98 10.49 -5.92
N ILE A 130 2.96 11.31 -5.58
CA ILE A 130 3.60 11.28 -4.28
C ILE A 130 3.47 12.67 -3.65
N ILE A 131 2.93 12.71 -2.43
CA ILE A 131 2.79 13.91 -1.62
C ILE A 131 3.60 13.71 -0.36
N ILE A 132 4.51 14.64 -0.08
CA ILE A 132 5.30 14.65 1.14
C ILE A 132 5.05 15.97 1.85
N ALA A 133 4.63 15.92 3.11
CA ALA A 133 4.31 17.08 3.90
C ALA A 133 4.99 17.03 5.28
N GLY A 134 5.60 18.13 5.69
CA GLY A 134 6.30 18.23 6.96
C GLY A 134 7.44 19.25 6.96
N LYS A 135 8.35 19.14 7.92
CA LYS A 135 9.56 19.97 8.00
C LYS A 135 10.65 19.37 7.09
N LEU A 136 10.67 19.79 5.82
CA LEU A 136 11.50 19.17 4.79
C LEU A 136 12.92 19.75 4.70
N ALA A 137 13.22 20.87 5.33
CA ALA A 137 14.49 21.57 5.11
C ALA A 137 15.37 21.67 6.34
N ALA A 138 14.90 22.22 7.47
CA ALA A 138 15.72 22.50 8.65
C ALA A 138 14.88 22.51 9.94
N LYS A 139 15.57 22.51 11.09
CA LYS A 139 14.97 22.47 12.44
C LYS A 139 13.91 23.56 12.66
N ASN A 140 14.18 24.78 12.20
CA ASN A 140 13.30 25.94 12.40
C ASN A 140 12.45 26.28 11.15
N ALA A 141 12.45 25.43 10.12
CA ALA A 141 11.68 25.68 8.92
C ALA A 141 10.17 25.46 9.16
N LYS A 142 9.37 26.30 8.51
CA LYS A 142 7.92 26.08 8.45
C LYS A 142 7.62 24.79 7.69
N ALA A 143 6.54 24.09 8.05
CA ALA A 143 6.06 22.93 7.33
C ALA A 143 5.75 23.31 5.86
N LYS A 144 6.19 22.45 4.94
CA LYS A 144 5.93 22.58 3.51
C LYS A 144 5.36 21.28 2.98
N SER A 145 4.46 21.39 2.00
CA SER A 145 3.96 20.23 1.25
C SER A 145 4.58 20.24 -0.15
N MET A 146 5.11 19.11 -0.54
CA MET A 146 5.58 18.88 -1.91
C MET A 146 4.73 17.78 -2.54
N LYS A 147 4.15 18.10 -3.68
CA LYS A 147 3.34 17.21 -4.49
C LYS A 147 3.98 17.05 -5.86
N LYS A 148 4.22 15.81 -6.29
CA LYS A 148 4.63 15.49 -7.64
C LYS A 148 3.79 14.35 -8.20
N ARG A 149 3.43 14.45 -9.47
CA ARG A 149 2.66 13.45 -10.20
C ARG A 149 3.24 13.20 -11.58
N VAL A 150 3.06 11.99 -12.07
CA VAL A 150 3.38 11.57 -13.43
C VAL A 150 2.25 10.67 -13.90
N GLY A 151 1.85 10.80 -15.16
CA GLY A 151 0.73 10.05 -15.72
C GLY A 151 -0.65 10.57 -15.31
N TYR A 152 -1.69 9.76 -15.57
CA TYR A 152 -3.08 10.10 -15.30
C TYR A 152 -3.51 9.61 -13.92
N ILE A 153 -4.09 10.50 -13.13
CA ILE A 153 -4.62 10.18 -11.79
C ILE A 153 -5.94 10.93 -11.61
N PRO A 154 -7.06 10.21 -11.51
CA PRO A 154 -8.35 10.80 -11.23
C PRO A 154 -8.40 11.36 -9.81
N LYS A 155 -9.10 12.49 -9.62
CA LYS A 155 -9.21 13.16 -8.32
C LYS A 155 -10.61 13.18 -7.75
N SER A 156 -11.60 12.92 -8.57
CA SER A 156 -13.02 13.01 -8.21
C SER A 156 -13.83 11.93 -8.91
N GLY A 157 -15.03 11.70 -8.41
CA GLY A 157 -15.95 10.71 -8.92
C GLY A 157 -15.64 9.28 -8.45
N ASP A 158 -16.42 8.33 -8.91
CA ASP A 158 -16.30 6.91 -8.56
C ASP A 158 -14.97 6.28 -9.02
N VAL A 159 -14.37 6.87 -10.03
CA VAL A 159 -13.08 6.48 -10.61
C VAL A 159 -11.92 6.53 -9.59
N VAL A 160 -12.06 7.35 -8.56
CA VAL A 160 -11.04 7.45 -7.49
C VAL A 160 -10.89 6.15 -6.72
N LYS A 161 -11.92 5.31 -6.64
CA LYS A 161 -11.88 4.00 -5.98
C LYS A 161 -10.93 3.02 -6.66
N LEU A 162 -10.62 3.23 -7.94
CA LEU A 162 -9.68 2.41 -8.70
C LEU A 162 -8.22 2.78 -8.42
N VAL A 163 -7.98 3.93 -7.78
CA VAL A 163 -6.64 4.38 -7.39
C VAL A 163 -6.27 3.75 -6.07
N LYS A 164 -5.19 2.99 -6.06
CA LYS A 164 -4.63 2.48 -4.81
C LYS A 164 -3.93 3.61 -4.08
N GLU A 165 -4.31 3.85 -2.82
CA GLU A 165 -3.76 4.91 -1.98
C GLU A 165 -3.20 4.32 -0.69
N SER A 166 -2.08 4.88 -0.22
CA SER A 166 -1.53 4.55 1.09
C SER A 166 -0.78 5.71 1.72
N HIS A 167 -0.68 5.66 3.04
CA HIS A 167 0.00 6.64 3.87
C HIS A 167 1.11 5.97 4.66
N ALA A 168 2.20 6.72 4.87
CA ALA A 168 3.26 6.36 5.81
C ALA A 168 3.79 7.61 6.50
N THR A 169 4.37 7.43 7.68
CA THR A 169 5.03 8.48 8.44
C THR A 169 6.52 8.18 8.55
N ALA A 170 7.35 9.20 8.33
CA ALA A 170 8.78 9.12 8.56
C ALA A 170 9.16 9.93 9.80
N PHE A 171 9.92 9.34 10.71
CA PHE A 171 10.37 9.98 11.92
C PHE A 171 11.77 10.55 11.70
N THR A 172 11.87 11.87 11.64
CA THR A 172 13.14 12.56 11.44
C THR A 172 13.56 13.33 12.69
N LYS A 173 14.84 13.72 12.77
CA LYS A 173 15.35 14.55 13.88
C LYS A 173 14.59 15.87 14.07
N TYR A 174 13.90 16.34 13.06
CA TYR A 174 13.18 17.63 13.05
C TYR A 174 11.68 17.50 13.23
N GLY A 175 11.17 16.29 13.37
CA GLY A 175 9.75 15.97 13.52
C GLY A 175 9.29 14.91 12.53
N THR A 176 7.99 14.66 12.52
CA THR A 176 7.37 13.69 11.62
C THR A 176 7.09 14.30 10.25
N ILE A 177 7.29 13.49 9.22
CA ILE A 177 6.97 13.82 7.84
C ILE A 177 5.91 12.83 7.35
N GLY A 178 4.76 13.35 6.90
CA GLY A 178 3.71 12.55 6.29
C GLY A 178 3.99 12.29 4.81
N ILE A 179 3.79 11.06 4.39
CA ILE A 179 3.96 10.61 3.02
C ILE A 179 2.63 10.01 2.57
N LYS A 180 2.14 10.44 1.43
CA LYS A 180 0.95 9.88 0.77
C LYS A 180 1.33 9.47 -0.63
N VAL A 181 1.05 8.22 -0.98
CA VAL A 181 1.32 7.64 -2.29
C VAL A 181 0.03 7.19 -2.91
N ARG A 182 -0.20 7.58 -4.16
CA ARG A 182 -1.31 7.14 -5.00
C ARG A 182 -0.76 6.52 -6.26
N ILE A 183 -1.21 5.33 -6.59
CA ILE A 183 -0.79 4.61 -7.79
C ILE A 183 -2.01 4.10 -8.52
N VAL A 184 -2.04 4.33 -9.83
CA VAL A 184 -3.00 3.73 -10.73
C VAL A 184 -2.38 2.47 -11.33
N PRO A 185 -2.89 1.27 -11.00
CA PRO A 185 -2.32 0.03 -11.51
C PRO A 185 -2.43 -0.05 -13.03
N PRO A 186 -1.57 -0.86 -13.68
CA PRO A 186 -1.66 -1.10 -15.11
C PRO A 186 -2.99 -1.78 -15.46
N GLY A 187 -3.50 -1.50 -16.66
CA GLY A 187 -4.75 -2.11 -17.15
C GLY A 187 -6.02 -1.62 -16.48
N THR A 188 -5.98 -0.54 -15.70
CA THR A 188 -7.19 0.05 -15.11
C THR A 188 -8.04 0.70 -16.22
N ILE A 189 -9.26 0.18 -16.42
CA ILE A 189 -10.23 0.75 -17.37
C ILE A 189 -11.03 1.83 -16.63
N PHE A 190 -10.95 3.05 -17.11
CA PHE A 190 -11.75 4.15 -16.58
C PHE A 190 -13.06 4.25 -17.32
N PRO A 191 -14.21 4.41 -16.64
CA PRO A 191 -15.49 4.67 -17.31
C PRO A 191 -15.35 5.92 -18.18
N GLY A 192 -15.62 5.80 -19.50
CA GLY A 192 -15.45 6.87 -20.48
C GLY A 192 -14.09 6.88 -21.20
N SER A 193 -13.16 5.98 -20.89
CA SER A 193 -11.91 5.83 -21.67
C SER A 193 -12.09 5.02 -22.97
N ASP A 194 -13.28 4.46 -23.22
CA ASP A 194 -13.65 3.84 -24.49
C ASP A 194 -13.78 4.83 -25.65
N MET A 195 -13.59 6.12 -25.38
CA MET A 195 -13.38 7.09 -26.42
C MET A 195 -11.97 6.94 -27.01
N LYS A 196 -11.92 6.09 -28.07
CA LYS A 196 -10.88 6.07 -29.10
C LYS A 196 -9.43 6.06 -28.55
N LYS A 197 -8.80 4.90 -28.58
CA LYS A 197 -7.45 4.84 -29.13
C LYS A 197 -7.52 5.59 -30.47
N LEU A 198 -7.18 6.87 -30.47
CA LEU A 198 -6.81 7.58 -31.67
C LEU A 198 -5.58 6.83 -32.17
N GLU A 199 -5.79 5.89 -33.09
CA GLU A 199 -4.76 5.40 -33.97
C GLU A 199 -4.27 6.65 -34.70
N ILE A 200 -3.15 7.17 -34.23
CA ILE A 200 -2.38 8.15 -34.99
C ILE A 200 -1.95 7.39 -36.25
N PRO A 201 -2.50 7.72 -37.43
CA PRO A 201 -2.09 7.04 -38.65
C PRO A 201 -0.57 7.26 -38.81
N LYS A 202 0.18 6.17 -38.92
CA LYS A 202 1.63 6.15 -39.15
C LYS A 202 2.05 6.68 -40.53
N SER A 203 1.40 7.68 -41.04
CA SER A 203 1.61 8.21 -42.39
C SER A 203 1.95 9.70 -42.39
N ILE A 204 2.81 10.18 -41.47
CA ILE A 204 3.52 11.46 -41.68
C ILE A 204 4.94 11.27 -41.11
N SER A 205 5.73 10.42 -41.75
CA SER A 205 7.17 10.33 -41.53
C SER A 205 7.82 9.90 -42.84
N SER A 206 7.59 10.66 -43.90
CA SER A 206 8.40 10.67 -45.09
C SER A 206 7.93 11.80 -46.03
N ALA A 207 8.42 12.97 -45.77
CA ALA A 207 8.69 14.03 -46.73
C ALA A 207 9.73 14.95 -46.20
#